data_edd584830070637e540fb9fdb27db1f0
#
_entry.id   edd584830070637e540fb9fdb27db1f0
#
_cell.length_a   1.000
_cell.length_b   1.000
_cell.length_c   1.000
_cell.angle_alpha   90.00
_cell.angle_beta   90.00
_cell.angle_gamma   90.00
#
_symmetry.space_group_name_H-M   'P 1'
#
loop_
_entity.id
_entity.type
_entity.pdbx_description
1 polymer ?
#
loop_
_entity_poly.entity_id
_entity_poly.type
_entity_poly.pdbx_seq_one_letter_code
_entity_poly.pdbx_strand_id
1 'polypeptide(L)'
;MIITEHNIKNFETYIEIDVLEKFGIKILGTKKKYGCIKQKKAHDIINDFSLNNKILVSTHQTHSDNIVLIKDFSQTYFENTDGLLSSSTQAALLVKYADCLPIFIYDEDSETFGAVHSGWQGSYQEIIIKAIKKIPNRIDLNRIHIVFGVGISCKNYEVQEDFYLKFKNKFPLSIIEQAFSRINNKIYFDNQLFNYYLLKDFGIPEKNIYRNNLCTFDGDTFHSYRRDKELSGRNGGIIYKK
;
A
#
# COMPACT_ATOMS: atom_id res chain seq x y z
N MET A 1 7.92 5.70 -11.98
CA MET A 1 8.78 6.80 -11.45
C MET A 1 9.27 6.43 -10.06
N ILE A 2 10.54 6.69 -9.71
CA ILE A 2 11.02 6.51 -8.33
C ILE A 2 10.77 7.80 -7.56
N ILE A 3 10.11 7.69 -6.41
CA ILE A 3 9.92 8.80 -5.46
C ILE A 3 11.31 9.13 -4.89
N THR A 4 11.73 10.37 -5.04
CA THR A 4 12.97 10.87 -4.49
C THR A 4 12.76 11.40 -3.06
N GLU A 5 13.85 11.70 -2.36
CA GLU A 5 13.79 12.32 -1.03
C GLU A 5 13.01 13.64 -1.02
N HIS A 6 12.99 14.37 -2.14
CA HIS A 6 12.23 15.62 -2.28
C HIS A 6 10.70 15.42 -2.22
N ASN A 7 10.21 14.21 -2.53
CA ASN A 7 8.79 13.88 -2.46
C ASN A 7 8.40 13.20 -1.14
N ILE A 8 9.34 13.04 -0.21
CA ILE A 8 9.10 12.45 1.10
C ILE A 8 9.44 13.46 2.18
N LYS A 9 8.41 14.05 2.79
CA LYS A 9 8.58 14.86 3.99
C LYS A 9 8.74 13.96 5.20
N ASN A 10 9.83 14.13 5.92
CA ASN A 10 10.23 13.24 6.99
C ASN A 10 10.00 13.89 8.36
N PHE A 11 8.99 13.41 9.08
CA PHE A 11 8.65 13.84 10.43
C PHE A 11 9.14 12.81 11.47
N GLU A 12 9.12 13.17 12.72
CA GLU A 12 9.59 12.32 13.82
C GLU A 12 8.84 10.98 13.88
N THR A 13 7.51 11.01 13.77
CA THR A 13 6.62 9.86 13.97
C THR A 13 6.01 9.31 12.69
N TYR A 14 6.16 10.00 11.56
CA TYR A 14 5.61 9.58 10.26
C TYR A 14 6.41 10.17 9.09
N ILE A 15 6.10 9.68 7.89
CA ILE A 15 6.49 10.28 6.62
C ILE A 15 5.24 10.73 5.88
N GLU A 16 5.34 11.77 5.06
CA GLU A 16 4.32 12.17 4.10
C GLU A 16 4.88 12.01 2.68
N ILE A 17 4.13 11.35 1.80
CA ILE A 17 4.46 11.21 0.37
C ILE A 17 3.58 12.20 -0.39
N ASP A 18 4.18 13.20 -1.05
CA ASP A 18 3.49 14.36 -1.61
C ASP A 18 3.30 14.35 -3.13
N VAL A 19 3.62 13.22 -3.79
CA VAL A 19 3.55 13.10 -5.27
C VAL A 19 2.15 13.37 -5.86
N LEU A 20 1.10 13.27 -5.05
CA LEU A 20 -0.29 13.54 -5.43
C LEU A 20 -0.86 14.84 -4.81
N GLU A 21 0.00 15.67 -4.19
CA GLU A 21 -0.45 16.91 -3.52
C GLU A 21 -1.18 17.87 -4.46
N LYS A 22 -0.79 17.91 -5.74
CA LYS A 22 -1.47 18.73 -6.76
C LYS A 22 -2.95 18.38 -6.98
N PHE A 23 -3.35 17.17 -6.59
CA PHE A 23 -4.75 16.70 -6.61
C PHE A 23 -5.44 16.84 -5.24
N GLY A 24 -4.79 17.44 -4.26
CA GLY A 24 -5.29 17.52 -2.88
C GLY A 24 -5.19 16.23 -2.10
N ILE A 25 -4.49 15.20 -2.61
CA ILE A 25 -4.31 13.91 -1.95
C ILE A 25 -3.11 13.93 -1.03
N LYS A 26 -3.30 13.47 0.19
CA LYS A 26 -2.28 13.27 1.21
C LYS A 26 -2.11 11.78 1.51
N ILE A 27 -0.84 11.35 1.60
CA ILE A 27 -0.46 9.98 1.95
C ILE A 27 0.53 10.02 3.09
N LEU A 28 0.20 9.33 4.19
CA LEU A 28 1.03 9.26 5.39
C LEU A 28 1.45 7.81 5.65
N GLY A 29 2.68 7.61 6.08
CA GLY A 29 3.20 6.35 6.59
C GLY A 29 3.73 6.51 8.01
N THR A 30 3.13 5.82 9.02
CA THR A 30 3.62 5.94 10.39
C THR A 30 4.94 5.20 10.58
N LYS A 31 5.78 5.72 11.47
CA LYS A 31 7.04 5.11 11.89
C LYS A 31 6.86 4.34 13.19
N LYS A 32 7.84 3.51 13.55
CA LYS A 32 7.88 2.77 14.81
C LYS A 32 7.83 3.69 16.03
N LYS A 33 8.40 4.91 15.94
CA LYS A 33 8.35 5.93 17.00
C LYS A 33 6.93 6.43 17.31
N TYR A 34 5.99 6.33 16.37
CA TYR A 34 4.56 6.60 16.63
C TYR A 34 3.92 5.53 17.52
N GLY A 35 4.53 4.36 17.60
CA GLY A 35 3.98 3.18 18.24
C GLY A 35 3.17 2.31 17.29
N CYS A 36 2.62 1.23 17.81
CA CYS A 36 1.82 0.30 17.02
C CYS A 36 0.44 0.89 16.70
N ILE A 37 0.17 1.13 15.41
CA ILE A 37 -1.10 1.72 14.96
C ILE A 37 -2.32 0.86 15.33
N LYS A 38 -2.14 -0.47 15.48
CA LYS A 38 -3.20 -1.41 15.87
C LYS A 38 -3.70 -1.17 17.30
N GLN A 39 -2.88 -0.55 18.15
CA GLN A 39 -3.19 -0.23 19.55
C GLN A 39 -3.77 1.17 19.73
N LYS A 40 -3.78 1.99 18.68
CA LYS A 40 -4.30 3.35 18.72
C LYS A 40 -5.81 3.36 18.49
N LYS A 41 -6.51 4.22 19.21
CA LYS A 41 -7.92 4.49 18.97
C LYS A 41 -8.08 5.44 17.77
N ALA A 42 -9.21 5.37 17.09
CA ALA A 42 -9.46 6.20 15.90
C ALA A 42 -9.34 7.70 16.21
N HIS A 43 -9.84 8.17 17.35
CA HIS A 43 -9.77 9.59 17.73
C HIS A 43 -8.33 10.06 17.99
N ASP A 44 -7.44 9.20 18.54
CA ASP A 44 -6.03 9.55 18.74
C ASP A 44 -5.36 9.77 17.37
N ILE A 45 -5.59 8.87 16.40
CA ILE A 45 -5.05 8.97 15.05
C ILE A 45 -5.56 10.25 14.35
N ILE A 46 -6.85 10.55 14.50
CA ILE A 46 -7.47 11.77 13.94
C ILE A 46 -6.78 13.02 14.50
N ASN A 47 -6.57 13.08 15.81
CA ASN A 47 -5.96 14.23 16.46
C ASN A 47 -4.46 14.34 16.09
N ASP A 48 -3.71 13.24 16.18
CA ASP A 48 -2.25 13.21 15.96
C ASP A 48 -1.87 13.63 14.52
N PHE A 49 -2.73 13.36 13.54
CA PHE A 49 -2.50 13.72 12.13
C PHE A 49 -3.38 14.90 11.65
N SER A 50 -4.04 15.62 12.59
CA SER A 50 -4.89 16.79 12.29
C SER A 50 -6.01 16.49 11.28
N LEU A 51 -6.63 15.32 11.39
CA LEU A 51 -7.71 14.85 10.53
C LEU A 51 -9.10 15.24 11.06
N ASN A 52 -9.24 16.40 11.74
CA ASN A 52 -10.43 16.78 12.51
C ASN A 52 -11.74 16.78 11.73
N ASN A 53 -11.68 16.94 10.39
CA ASN A 53 -12.85 16.94 9.50
C ASN A 53 -13.00 15.62 8.74
N LYS A 54 -12.29 14.56 9.16
CA LYS A 54 -12.30 13.26 8.51
C LYS A 54 -12.89 12.18 9.40
N ILE A 55 -13.46 11.20 8.75
CA ILE A 55 -13.91 9.96 9.36
C ILE A 55 -12.86 8.89 9.01
N LEU A 56 -12.19 8.37 10.04
CA LEU A 56 -11.19 7.31 9.85
C LEU A 56 -11.88 5.98 9.59
N VAL A 57 -11.61 5.42 8.41
CA VAL A 57 -12.11 4.10 8.01
C VAL A 57 -10.95 3.12 7.99
N SER A 58 -11.14 1.97 8.64
CA SER A 58 -10.10 0.94 8.77
C SER A 58 -10.67 -0.48 8.60
N THR A 59 -9.80 -1.49 8.60
CA THR A 59 -10.17 -2.87 8.30
C THR A 59 -9.53 -3.88 9.24
N HIS A 60 -10.15 -5.06 9.33
CA HIS A 60 -9.49 -6.30 9.74
C HIS A 60 -8.96 -7.00 8.49
N GLN A 61 -7.66 -6.85 8.26
CA GLN A 61 -6.97 -7.42 7.10
C GLN A 61 -6.65 -8.89 7.36
N THR A 62 -6.96 -9.72 6.39
CA THR A 62 -6.78 -11.19 6.44
C THR A 62 -5.91 -11.72 5.31
N HIS A 63 -5.19 -10.82 4.61
CA HIS A 63 -4.45 -11.10 3.37
C HIS A 63 -5.37 -11.62 2.26
N SER A 64 -6.61 -11.16 2.26
CA SER A 64 -7.62 -11.42 1.23
C SER A 64 -7.41 -10.51 0.01
N ASP A 65 -8.30 -10.63 -0.95
CA ASP A 65 -8.43 -9.72 -2.08
C ASP A 65 -9.75 -8.93 -2.04
N ASN A 66 -10.37 -8.89 -0.86
CA ASN A 66 -11.62 -8.17 -0.63
C ASN A 66 -11.38 -6.65 -0.56
N ILE A 67 -12.18 -5.92 -1.33
CA ILE A 67 -12.15 -4.47 -1.45
C ILE A 67 -13.54 -3.92 -1.15
N VAL A 68 -13.62 -2.87 -0.36
CA VAL A 68 -14.85 -2.12 -0.10
C VAL A 68 -14.78 -0.73 -0.74
N LEU A 69 -15.78 -0.39 -1.54
CA LEU A 69 -16.05 0.98 -1.95
C LEU A 69 -17.02 1.60 -0.94
N ILE A 70 -16.55 2.61 -0.22
CA ILE A 70 -17.29 3.30 0.84
C ILE A 70 -18.26 4.29 0.18
N LYS A 71 -19.55 4.08 0.39
CA LYS A 71 -20.62 4.93 -0.12
C LYS A 71 -21.16 5.89 0.93
N ASP A 72 -21.11 5.47 2.18
CA ASP A 72 -21.53 6.23 3.36
C ASP A 72 -20.69 5.82 4.57
N PHE A 73 -20.91 6.44 5.72
CA PHE A 73 -20.16 6.20 6.94
C PHE A 73 -20.98 5.53 8.05
N SER A 74 -22.03 4.79 7.69
CA SER A 74 -22.77 3.94 8.65
C SER A 74 -21.89 2.87 9.26
N GLN A 75 -20.84 2.46 8.51
CA GLN A 75 -19.79 1.56 8.97
C GLN A 75 -18.42 2.14 8.66
N THR A 76 -17.54 2.15 9.66
CA THR A 76 -16.15 2.67 9.57
C THR A 76 -15.07 1.62 9.82
N TYR A 77 -15.48 0.38 10.10
CA TYR A 77 -14.59 -0.76 10.28
C TYR A 77 -15.13 -1.98 9.53
N PHE A 78 -14.32 -2.56 8.63
CA PHE A 78 -14.72 -3.65 7.75
C PHE A 78 -13.92 -4.92 8.04
N GLU A 79 -14.63 -6.00 8.37
CA GLU A 79 -14.03 -7.31 8.56
C GLU A 79 -13.58 -7.93 7.24
N ASN A 80 -12.56 -8.80 7.29
CA ASN A 80 -12.05 -9.58 6.15
C ASN A 80 -11.87 -8.72 4.89
N THR A 81 -11.22 -7.54 5.05
CA THR A 81 -11.08 -6.55 3.98
C THR A 81 -9.65 -6.03 3.95
N ASP A 82 -9.03 -6.08 2.78
CA ASP A 82 -7.65 -5.66 2.57
C ASP A 82 -7.51 -4.43 1.67
N GLY A 83 -8.62 -3.90 1.14
CA GLY A 83 -8.64 -2.67 0.35
C GLY A 83 -9.87 -1.81 0.60
N LEU A 84 -9.67 -0.51 0.64
CA LEU A 84 -10.69 0.52 0.82
C LEU A 84 -10.60 1.52 -0.33
N LEU A 85 -11.75 1.94 -0.85
CA LEU A 85 -11.90 2.99 -1.85
C LEU A 85 -12.96 3.98 -1.37
N SER A 86 -12.79 5.28 -1.67
CA SER A 86 -13.79 6.33 -1.43
C SER A 86 -13.57 7.50 -2.38
N SER A 87 -14.63 8.21 -2.75
CA SER A 87 -14.57 9.53 -3.39
C SER A 87 -14.97 10.66 -2.42
N SER A 88 -15.32 10.32 -1.19
CA SER A 88 -15.75 11.31 -0.18
C SER A 88 -14.54 12.04 0.43
N THR A 89 -14.56 13.36 0.39
CA THR A 89 -13.58 14.19 1.09
C THR A 89 -13.62 14.04 2.62
N GLN A 90 -14.68 13.46 3.17
CA GLN A 90 -14.76 13.15 4.60
C GLN A 90 -13.96 11.89 4.99
N ALA A 91 -13.59 11.03 4.03
CA ALA A 91 -12.89 9.79 4.33
C ALA A 91 -11.40 10.01 4.59
N ALA A 92 -10.87 9.31 5.60
CA ALA A 92 -9.45 8.99 5.74
C ALA A 92 -9.33 7.45 5.82
N LEU A 93 -8.64 6.85 4.87
CA LEU A 93 -8.55 5.40 4.72
C LEU A 93 -7.24 4.89 5.33
N LEU A 94 -7.33 3.93 6.24
CA LEU A 94 -6.20 3.36 6.96
C LEU A 94 -6.02 1.88 6.63
N VAL A 95 -4.83 1.50 6.18
CA VAL A 95 -4.33 0.13 6.14
C VAL A 95 -3.15 -0.04 7.09
N LYS A 96 -3.00 -1.23 7.67
CA LYS A 96 -1.95 -1.57 8.64
C LYS A 96 -0.97 -2.54 8.01
N TYR A 97 0.32 -2.36 8.26
CA TYR A 97 1.35 -3.20 7.66
C TYR A 97 2.60 -3.32 8.56
N ALA A 98 3.34 -4.40 8.36
CA ALA A 98 4.71 -4.59 8.79
C ALA A 98 5.32 -5.56 7.78
N ASP A 99 6.02 -5.00 6.77
CA ASP A 99 6.61 -5.63 5.58
C ASP A 99 5.69 -5.77 4.37
N CYS A 100 4.38 -6.09 4.53
CA CYS A 100 3.43 -6.06 3.41
C CYS A 100 3.39 -4.66 2.78
N LEU A 101 3.16 -4.60 1.47
CA LEU A 101 3.18 -3.36 0.70
C LEU A 101 1.83 -2.64 0.81
N PRO A 102 1.75 -1.44 1.41
CA PRO A 102 0.59 -0.59 1.25
C PRO A 102 0.64 0.06 -0.14
N ILE A 103 -0.46 0.01 -0.88
CA ILE A 103 -0.58 0.62 -2.20
C ILE A 103 -1.71 1.64 -2.14
N PHE A 104 -1.44 2.86 -2.58
CA PHE A 104 -2.41 3.93 -2.65
C PHE A 104 -2.79 4.20 -4.09
N ILE A 105 -4.07 4.48 -4.31
CA ILE A 105 -4.68 4.69 -5.63
C ILE A 105 -5.33 6.07 -5.63
N TYR A 106 -5.25 6.75 -6.77
CA TYR A 106 -6.06 7.91 -7.07
C TYR A 106 -6.48 7.91 -8.53
N ASP A 107 -7.77 8.08 -8.77
CA ASP A 107 -8.36 8.27 -10.08
C ASP A 107 -8.82 9.71 -10.26
N GLU A 108 -8.28 10.39 -11.27
CA GLU A 108 -8.58 11.80 -11.52
C GLU A 108 -10.04 12.03 -11.97
N ASP A 109 -10.65 11.07 -12.69
CA ASP A 109 -11.97 11.26 -13.28
C ASP A 109 -13.12 11.13 -12.28
N SER A 110 -13.06 10.11 -11.43
CA SER A 110 -14.05 9.91 -10.37
C SER A 110 -13.66 10.52 -9.03
N GLU A 111 -12.45 11.08 -8.95
CA GLU A 111 -11.83 11.55 -7.71
C GLU A 111 -11.76 10.46 -6.62
N THR A 112 -11.88 9.19 -7.01
CA THR A 112 -11.78 8.05 -6.10
C THR A 112 -10.33 7.86 -5.66
N PHE A 113 -10.12 7.76 -4.36
CA PHE A 113 -8.85 7.39 -3.77
C PHE A 113 -8.98 6.11 -2.96
N GLY A 114 -7.87 5.41 -2.74
CA GLY A 114 -7.90 4.13 -2.06
C GLY A 114 -6.61 3.77 -1.35
N ALA A 115 -6.74 2.89 -0.37
CA ALA A 115 -5.64 2.24 0.33
C ALA A 115 -5.81 0.72 0.25
N VAL A 116 -4.77 0.02 -0.19
CA VAL A 116 -4.77 -1.43 -0.37
C VAL A 116 -3.59 -2.02 0.40
N HIS A 117 -3.85 -3.04 1.21
CA HIS A 117 -2.83 -3.87 1.84
C HIS A 117 -2.48 -5.03 0.91
N SER A 118 -1.32 -4.98 0.29
CA SER A 118 -0.84 -6.00 -0.65
C SER A 118 0.33 -6.78 -0.04
N GLY A 119 0.03 -7.74 0.85
CA GLY A 119 0.94 -8.82 1.16
C GLY A 119 1.13 -9.73 -0.05
N TRP A 120 2.03 -10.72 0.01
CA TRP A 120 2.28 -11.61 -1.12
C TRP A 120 1.00 -12.34 -1.61
N GLN A 121 0.08 -12.68 -0.70
CA GLN A 121 -1.20 -13.33 -1.06
C GLN A 121 -2.09 -12.36 -1.84
N GLY A 122 -2.21 -11.11 -1.38
CA GLY A 122 -2.96 -10.07 -2.09
C GLY A 122 -2.35 -9.78 -3.47
N SER A 123 -1.01 -9.70 -3.56
CA SER A 123 -0.31 -9.56 -4.84
C SER A 123 -0.57 -10.74 -5.76
N TYR A 124 -0.48 -11.97 -5.26
CA TYR A 124 -0.79 -13.18 -6.01
C TYR A 124 -2.24 -13.22 -6.51
N GLN A 125 -3.19 -12.69 -5.74
CA GLN A 125 -4.60 -12.57 -6.08
C GLN A 125 -4.93 -11.31 -6.90
N GLU A 126 -3.90 -10.50 -7.25
CA GLU A 126 -4.03 -9.29 -8.05
C GLU A 126 -4.94 -8.23 -7.41
N ILE A 127 -4.86 -8.10 -6.08
CA ILE A 127 -5.74 -7.21 -5.30
C ILE A 127 -5.76 -5.77 -5.84
N ILE A 128 -4.60 -5.25 -6.31
CA ILE A 128 -4.51 -3.89 -6.86
C ILE A 128 -5.33 -3.74 -8.14
N ILE A 129 -5.31 -4.74 -9.02
CA ILE A 129 -6.11 -4.75 -10.25
C ILE A 129 -7.60 -4.82 -9.92
N LYS A 130 -7.97 -5.64 -8.92
CA LYS A 130 -9.36 -5.72 -8.43
C LYS A 130 -9.82 -4.39 -7.84
N ALA A 131 -8.95 -3.68 -7.12
CA ALA A 131 -9.25 -2.36 -6.58
C ALA A 131 -9.50 -1.35 -7.71
N ILE A 132 -8.65 -1.30 -8.73
CA ILE A 132 -8.85 -0.43 -9.89
C ILE A 132 -10.17 -0.75 -10.59
N LYS A 133 -10.46 -2.02 -10.87
CA LYS A 133 -11.72 -2.45 -11.50
C LYS A 133 -12.99 -2.13 -10.69
N LYS A 134 -12.84 -1.85 -9.39
CA LYS A 134 -13.95 -1.48 -8.49
C LYS A 134 -14.20 0.03 -8.41
N ILE A 135 -13.34 0.84 -9.01
CA ILE A 135 -13.56 2.29 -9.16
C ILE A 135 -14.83 2.51 -10.00
N PRO A 136 -15.74 3.42 -9.60
CA PRO A 136 -16.97 3.69 -10.36
C PRO A 136 -16.70 4.24 -11.76
N ASN A 137 -17.67 4.03 -12.65
CA ASN A 137 -17.69 4.53 -14.02
C ASN A 137 -16.65 3.86 -14.96
N ARG A 138 -16.56 4.39 -16.19
CA ARG A 138 -15.56 3.94 -17.15
C ARG A 138 -14.20 4.50 -16.74
N ILE A 139 -13.21 3.60 -16.57
CA ILE A 139 -11.87 3.94 -16.12
C ILE A 139 -11.01 4.31 -17.34
N ASP A 140 -10.40 5.49 -17.33
CA ASP A 140 -9.24 5.81 -18.17
C ASP A 140 -7.95 5.49 -17.40
N LEU A 141 -7.26 4.43 -17.79
CA LEU A 141 -6.02 4.00 -17.13
C LEU A 141 -4.91 5.06 -17.16
N ASN A 142 -4.97 6.03 -18.10
CA ASN A 142 -4.02 7.14 -18.16
C ASN A 142 -4.21 8.16 -17.02
N ARG A 143 -5.34 8.12 -16.34
CA ARG A 143 -5.69 9.03 -15.25
C ARG A 143 -5.65 8.39 -13.87
N ILE A 144 -5.26 7.10 -13.82
CA ILE A 144 -5.02 6.38 -12.56
C ILE A 144 -3.59 6.63 -12.10
N HIS A 145 -3.43 7.01 -10.85
CA HIS A 145 -2.15 7.15 -10.16
C HIS A 145 -2.01 6.11 -9.07
N ILE A 146 -0.85 5.46 -9.02
CA ILE A 146 -0.51 4.41 -8.04
C ILE A 146 0.72 4.86 -7.27
N VAL A 147 0.63 4.86 -5.94
CA VAL A 147 1.74 5.20 -5.06
C VAL A 147 2.02 4.02 -4.14
N PHE A 148 3.22 3.47 -4.20
CA PHE A 148 3.65 2.45 -3.27
C PHE A 148 4.14 3.10 -1.97
N GLY A 149 3.60 2.65 -0.85
CA GLY A 149 4.14 2.97 0.47
C GLY A 149 5.35 2.12 0.80
N VAL A 150 5.77 2.13 2.06
CA VAL A 150 6.97 1.43 2.51
C VAL A 150 6.65 -0.03 2.80
N GLY A 151 7.28 -0.94 2.08
CA GLY A 151 7.24 -2.38 2.32
C GLY A 151 8.62 -2.96 2.59
N ILE A 152 8.73 -4.26 2.70
CA ILE A 152 10.04 -4.94 2.76
C ILE A 152 10.69 -4.92 1.38
N SER A 153 11.97 -4.58 1.32
CA SER A 153 12.74 -4.59 0.07
C SER A 153 13.14 -6.01 -0.35
N CYS A 154 13.40 -6.21 -1.64
CA CYS A 154 13.82 -7.47 -2.22
C CYS A 154 14.98 -8.13 -1.45
N LYS A 155 16.04 -7.38 -1.14
CA LYS A 155 17.25 -7.89 -0.46
C LYS A 155 16.97 -8.53 0.91
N ASN A 156 15.83 -8.22 1.52
CA ASN A 156 15.42 -8.72 2.84
C ASN A 156 14.23 -9.71 2.75
N TYR A 157 13.73 -9.98 1.56
CA TYR A 157 12.55 -10.82 1.36
C TYR A 157 12.94 -12.16 0.71
N GLU A 158 13.75 -12.95 1.41
CA GLU A 158 14.07 -14.33 1.04
C GLU A 158 12.79 -15.18 1.07
N VAL A 159 12.59 -16.00 0.02
CA VAL A 159 11.46 -16.91 -0.16
C VAL A 159 11.96 -18.30 -0.59
N GLN A 160 11.09 -19.31 -0.49
CA GLN A 160 11.40 -20.67 -0.86
C GLN A 160 11.05 -20.97 -2.32
N GLU A 161 11.54 -22.10 -2.86
CA GLU A 161 11.32 -22.51 -4.25
C GLU A 161 9.84 -22.71 -4.59
N ASP A 162 9.06 -23.27 -3.66
CA ASP A 162 7.60 -23.47 -3.83
C ASP A 162 6.85 -22.15 -4.00
N PHE A 163 7.27 -21.10 -3.27
CA PHE A 163 6.75 -19.75 -3.43
C PHE A 163 7.05 -19.21 -4.85
N TYR A 164 8.29 -19.34 -5.32
CA TYR A 164 8.68 -18.93 -6.67
C TYR A 164 7.88 -19.67 -7.74
N LEU A 165 7.79 -21.00 -7.64
CA LEU A 165 7.05 -21.83 -8.59
C LEU A 165 5.56 -21.48 -8.62
N LYS A 166 4.96 -21.16 -7.49
CA LYS A 166 3.58 -20.71 -7.40
C LYS A 166 3.32 -19.47 -8.26
N PHE A 167 4.18 -18.46 -8.17
CA PHE A 167 4.08 -17.24 -8.98
C PHE A 167 4.39 -17.53 -10.46
N LYS A 168 5.45 -18.26 -10.74
CA LYS A 168 5.87 -18.62 -12.10
C LYS A 168 4.79 -19.36 -12.89
N ASN A 169 4.01 -20.19 -12.22
CA ASN A 169 2.94 -20.96 -12.85
C ASN A 169 1.69 -20.12 -13.17
N LYS A 170 1.58 -18.93 -12.61
CA LYS A 170 0.39 -18.07 -12.79
C LYS A 170 0.66 -16.85 -13.67
N PHE A 171 1.84 -16.25 -13.56
CA PHE A 171 2.13 -14.96 -14.17
C PHE A 171 3.10 -15.06 -15.34
N PRO A 172 3.06 -14.09 -16.29
CA PRO A 172 4.02 -14.03 -17.41
C PRO A 172 5.47 -14.01 -16.93
N LEU A 173 6.36 -14.69 -17.65
CA LEU A 173 7.79 -14.72 -17.32
C LEU A 173 8.40 -13.32 -17.28
N SER A 174 7.94 -12.40 -18.11
CA SER A 174 8.38 -11.00 -18.13
C SER A 174 8.17 -10.29 -16.78
N ILE A 175 7.13 -10.65 -16.02
CA ILE A 175 6.89 -10.13 -14.67
C ILE A 175 7.77 -10.88 -13.65
N ILE A 176 7.84 -12.21 -13.77
CA ILE A 176 8.57 -13.06 -12.83
C ILE A 176 10.07 -12.75 -12.81
N GLU A 177 10.70 -12.60 -13.98
CA GLU A 177 12.12 -12.28 -14.11
C GLU A 177 12.50 -10.93 -13.50
N GLN A 178 11.57 -10.00 -13.43
CA GLN A 178 11.78 -8.69 -12.78
C GLN A 178 11.52 -8.71 -11.27
N ALA A 179 10.59 -9.55 -10.83
CA ALA A 179 10.13 -9.59 -9.44
C ALA A 179 10.95 -10.56 -8.57
N PHE A 180 11.70 -11.48 -9.17
CA PHE A 180 12.51 -12.46 -8.44
C PHE A 180 13.98 -12.37 -8.81
N SER A 181 14.84 -12.54 -7.82
CA SER A 181 16.30 -12.65 -8.02
C SER A 181 16.83 -13.89 -7.31
N ARG A 182 17.89 -14.48 -7.88
CA ARG A 182 18.64 -15.58 -7.26
C ARG A 182 20.05 -15.11 -6.93
N ILE A 183 20.39 -15.15 -5.66
CA ILE A 183 21.70 -14.74 -5.16
C ILE A 183 22.20 -15.81 -4.16
N ASN A 184 23.38 -16.38 -4.40
CA ASN A 184 23.97 -17.41 -3.53
C ASN A 184 23.00 -18.57 -3.21
N ASN A 185 22.36 -19.13 -4.22
CA ASN A 185 21.35 -20.20 -4.11
C ASN A 185 20.09 -19.86 -3.31
N LYS A 186 19.86 -18.59 -2.98
CA LYS A 186 18.65 -18.10 -2.32
C LYS A 186 17.80 -17.32 -3.30
N ILE A 187 16.50 -17.38 -3.10
CA ILE A 187 15.51 -16.66 -3.91
C ILE A 187 15.00 -15.48 -3.11
N TYR A 188 14.92 -14.33 -3.77
CA TYR A 188 14.40 -13.11 -3.19
C TYR A 188 13.23 -12.61 -4.03
N PHE A 189 12.20 -12.09 -3.37
CA PHE A 189 11.00 -11.55 -3.99
C PHE A 189 10.90 -10.04 -3.80
N ASP A 190 10.70 -9.31 -4.88
CA ASP A 190 10.40 -7.87 -4.86
C ASP A 190 8.91 -7.65 -5.07
N ASN A 191 8.17 -7.41 -3.98
CA ASN A 191 6.74 -7.18 -4.05
C ASN A 191 6.38 -5.84 -4.72
N GLN A 192 7.26 -4.82 -4.64
CA GLN A 192 7.06 -3.57 -5.38
C GLN A 192 7.22 -3.79 -6.90
N LEU A 193 8.31 -4.44 -7.32
CA LEU A 193 8.54 -4.71 -8.75
C LEU A 193 7.47 -5.63 -9.32
N PHE A 194 7.02 -6.64 -8.57
CA PHE A 194 5.94 -7.50 -9.00
C PHE A 194 4.66 -6.68 -9.31
N ASN A 195 4.19 -5.89 -8.36
CA ASN A 195 2.99 -5.06 -8.56
C ASN A 195 3.21 -3.97 -9.62
N TYR A 196 4.43 -3.42 -9.73
CA TYR A 196 4.76 -2.45 -10.76
C TYR A 196 4.61 -3.03 -12.17
N TYR A 197 5.18 -4.21 -12.44
CA TYR A 197 5.09 -4.84 -13.75
C TYR A 197 3.68 -5.38 -14.02
N LEU A 198 2.97 -5.86 -13.01
CA LEU A 198 1.56 -6.25 -13.10
C LEU A 198 0.69 -5.05 -13.53
N LEU A 199 0.91 -3.88 -12.96
CA LEU A 199 0.19 -2.64 -13.29
C LEU A 199 0.53 -2.14 -14.70
N LYS A 200 1.79 -2.25 -15.13
CA LYS A 200 2.19 -1.92 -16.50
C LYS A 200 1.55 -2.85 -17.53
N ASP A 201 1.53 -4.14 -17.26
CA ASP A 201 0.88 -5.15 -18.11
C ASP A 201 -0.64 -4.90 -18.19
N PHE A 202 -1.24 -4.45 -17.08
CA PHE A 202 -2.65 -4.05 -17.04
C PHE A 202 -2.94 -2.76 -17.83
N GLY A 203 -1.93 -1.94 -18.16
CA GLY A 203 -2.03 -0.73 -18.97
C GLY A 203 -1.89 0.59 -18.21
N ILE A 204 -1.51 0.59 -16.93
CA ILE A 204 -1.22 1.84 -16.21
C ILE A 204 0.09 2.44 -16.73
N PRO A 205 0.12 3.70 -17.18
CA PRO A 205 1.34 4.35 -17.65
C PRO A 205 2.42 4.42 -16.57
N GLU A 206 3.67 4.14 -16.94
CA GLU A 206 4.80 4.13 -16.01
C GLU A 206 4.95 5.46 -15.24
N LYS A 207 4.69 6.60 -15.90
CA LYS A 207 4.73 7.94 -15.29
C LYS A 207 3.73 8.13 -14.13
N ASN A 208 2.71 7.29 -14.05
CA ASN A 208 1.67 7.33 -13.02
C ASN A 208 1.89 6.30 -11.91
N ILE A 209 2.97 5.50 -11.96
CA ILE A 209 3.32 4.52 -10.91
C ILE A 209 4.53 5.04 -10.15
N TYR A 210 4.33 5.39 -8.88
CA TYR A 210 5.33 5.98 -8.01
C TYR A 210 5.84 4.92 -7.02
N ARG A 211 7.15 4.61 -7.08
CA ARG A 211 7.84 3.65 -6.22
C ARG A 211 8.84 4.35 -5.32
N ASN A 212 9.22 3.73 -4.21
CA ASN A 212 10.25 4.25 -3.31
C ASN A 212 11.30 3.17 -2.97
N ASN A 213 12.44 3.61 -2.42
CA ASN A 213 13.54 2.74 -2.03
C ASN A 213 13.59 2.49 -0.50
N LEU A 214 12.57 2.93 0.25
CA LEU A 214 12.49 2.70 1.68
C LEU A 214 12.15 1.23 1.97
N CYS A 215 12.64 0.73 3.11
CA CYS A 215 12.43 -0.64 3.53
C CYS A 215 12.01 -0.69 5.01
N THR A 216 10.98 -1.48 5.30
CA THR A 216 10.52 -1.68 6.69
C THR A 216 11.53 -2.45 7.53
N PHE A 217 12.30 -3.36 6.91
CA PHE A 217 13.29 -4.20 7.60
C PHE A 217 14.56 -3.45 7.95
N ASP A 218 14.99 -2.50 7.10
CA ASP A 218 16.25 -1.80 7.28
C ASP A 218 16.18 -0.83 8.48
N GLY A 219 17.13 -0.95 9.39
CA GLY A 219 17.19 -0.12 10.60
C GLY A 219 15.97 -0.31 11.53
N ASP A 220 15.64 0.74 12.30
CA ASP A 220 14.57 0.73 13.32
C ASP A 220 13.50 1.78 13.07
N THR A 221 13.43 2.34 11.85
CA THR A 221 12.49 3.41 11.52
C THR A 221 11.04 2.91 11.46
N PHE A 222 10.83 1.68 10.98
CA PHE A 222 9.51 1.09 10.80
C PHE A 222 9.38 -0.24 11.56
N HIS A 223 8.14 -0.61 11.91
CA HIS A 223 7.85 -1.97 12.35
C HIS A 223 8.07 -2.94 11.19
N SER A 224 8.71 -4.08 11.47
CA SER A 224 8.95 -5.16 10.50
C SER A 224 8.68 -6.51 11.14
N TYR A 225 7.76 -7.28 10.59
CA TYR A 225 7.47 -8.64 11.05
C TYR A 225 8.62 -9.61 10.74
N ARG A 226 9.29 -9.42 9.60
CA ARG A 226 10.45 -10.25 9.21
C ARG A 226 11.58 -10.12 10.22
N ARG A 227 11.82 -8.92 10.74
CA ARG A 227 12.86 -8.62 11.74
C ARG A 227 12.42 -9.03 13.14
N ASP A 228 11.26 -8.56 13.58
CA ASP A 228 10.83 -8.55 14.99
C ASP A 228 9.86 -9.69 15.34
N LYS A 229 9.38 -10.46 14.34
CA LYS A 229 8.44 -11.58 14.49
C LYS A 229 7.19 -11.18 15.29
N GLU A 230 6.81 -11.97 16.28
CA GLU A 230 5.60 -11.75 17.10
C GLU A 230 5.66 -10.46 17.95
N LEU A 231 6.85 -9.92 18.17
CA LEU A 231 7.04 -8.65 18.89
C LEU A 231 6.80 -7.43 17.99
N SER A 232 6.62 -7.65 16.69
CA SER A 232 6.41 -6.55 15.74
C SER A 232 5.06 -5.86 15.95
N GLY A 233 5.10 -4.54 16.14
CA GLY A 233 3.93 -3.68 15.95
C GLY A 233 3.51 -3.59 14.48
N ARG A 234 2.64 -2.63 14.20
CA ARG A 234 2.17 -2.32 12.83
C ARG A 234 2.31 -0.83 12.54
N ASN A 235 2.81 -0.53 11.36
CA ASN A 235 2.76 0.80 10.78
C ASN A 235 1.36 1.06 10.22
N GLY A 236 0.95 2.32 10.13
CA GLY A 236 -0.26 2.77 9.44
C GLY A 236 0.06 3.41 8.10
N GLY A 237 -0.68 3.06 7.06
CA GLY A 237 -0.70 3.78 5.80
C GLY A 237 -2.04 4.48 5.65
N ILE A 238 -2.03 5.82 5.61
CA ILE A 238 -3.25 6.63 5.58
C ILE A 238 -3.27 7.43 4.28
N ILE A 239 -4.43 7.44 3.60
CA ILE A 239 -4.69 8.33 2.46
C ILE A 239 -5.99 9.09 2.69
N TYR A 240 -5.99 10.37 2.34
CA TYR A 240 -7.18 11.22 2.37
C TYR A 240 -7.07 12.35 1.36
N LYS A 241 -8.20 12.92 0.97
CA LYS A 241 -8.29 14.15 0.18
C LYS A 241 -8.48 15.34 1.13
N LYS A 242 -7.73 16.44 0.91
CA LYS A 242 -7.86 17.70 1.67
C LYS A 242 -9.26 18.30 1.57
#